data_4603119e2588cad6fc7ab42e463e5d06
#
_entry.id   4603119e2588cad6fc7ab42e463e5d06
#
_cell.length_a   1.000
_cell.length_b   1.000
_cell.length_c   1.000
_cell.angle_alpha   90.00
_cell.angle_beta   90.00
_cell.angle_gamma   90.00
#
_symmetry.space_group_name_H-M   'P 1'
#
loop_
_entity.id
_entity.type
_entity.pdbx_description
1 polymer ?
#
loop_
_entity_poly.entity_id
_entity_poly.type
_entity_poly.pdbx_seq_one_letter_code
_entity_poly.pdbx_strand_id
1 'polypeptide(L)'
;FDVFGRESATSVSNVSLDIPEGEWEKAMLLSYEREMLGLYVSDHPLLGVEHVLRAGTDMSISELLDDGGHHDQIVTIGGLITSVTRKVTRQGASWAVVTIEDLEGSLEALFFSNTYNQYALTLTEDRIVLIRGRVDKREDQVRFTALEMKSADVSAAPTGPLVITLPINQCTPPVVDRMKEILRSHPGKREVHLHLDENGMRTVMKLETLITSSPSLSADLKSILGPNCLQG
;
A
#
# COMPACT_ATOMS: atom_id res chain seq x y z
N PHE A 1 31.48 11.24 -58.90
CA PHE A 1 30.24 11.67 -58.25
C PHE A 1 30.23 11.05 -56.88
N ASP A 2 30.61 11.88 -55.89
CA ASP A 2 30.71 11.46 -54.50
C ASP A 2 29.46 12.02 -53.79
N VAL A 3 28.54 11.10 -53.38
CA VAL A 3 27.21 11.44 -52.91
C VAL A 3 27.12 11.47 -51.38
N PHE A 4 28.26 11.31 -50.68
CA PHE A 4 28.27 11.40 -49.23
C PHE A 4 29.06 12.63 -48.76
N GLY A 5 28.35 13.77 -48.73
CA GLY A 5 28.81 14.96 -48.04
C GLY A 5 29.03 14.63 -46.56
N ARG A 6 30.25 14.84 -46.10
CA ARG A 6 30.58 14.87 -44.66
C ARG A 6 29.88 16.07 -44.03
N GLU A 7 28.75 15.85 -43.40
CA GLU A 7 28.23 16.81 -42.44
C GLU A 7 29.09 16.80 -41.17
N SER A 8 29.56 18.00 -40.88
CA SER A 8 30.33 18.30 -39.67
C SER A 8 29.56 17.84 -38.43
N ALA A 9 30.21 17.02 -37.64
CA ALA A 9 29.73 16.67 -36.30
C ALA A 9 29.58 17.97 -35.49
N THR A 10 28.35 18.44 -35.37
CA THR A 10 28.00 19.48 -34.42
C THR A 10 28.26 18.87 -33.04
N SER A 11 29.27 19.39 -32.35
CA SER A 11 29.53 19.05 -30.97
C SER A 11 28.26 19.36 -30.16
N VAL A 12 27.57 18.33 -29.75
CA VAL A 12 26.54 18.42 -28.71
C VAL A 12 27.29 18.91 -27.48
N SER A 13 27.14 20.19 -27.18
CA SER A 13 27.60 20.77 -25.92
C SER A 13 26.98 19.91 -24.79
N ASN A 14 27.84 19.34 -23.96
CA ASN A 14 27.42 18.71 -22.72
C ASN A 14 26.68 19.74 -21.89
N VAL A 15 25.35 19.72 -21.96
CA VAL A 15 24.52 20.43 -21.02
C VAL A 15 24.63 19.59 -19.73
N SER A 16 25.49 19.99 -18.81
CA SER A 16 25.47 19.43 -17.45
C SER A 16 24.21 19.99 -16.80
N LEU A 17 23.18 19.19 -16.75
CA LEU A 17 22.04 19.43 -15.89
C LEU A 17 22.50 19.15 -14.45
N ASP A 18 22.47 20.18 -13.61
CA ASP A 18 22.57 19.98 -12.17
C ASP A 18 21.34 19.17 -11.73
N ILE A 19 21.53 17.89 -11.58
CA ILE A 19 20.50 17.00 -11.01
C ILE A 19 20.58 17.20 -9.50
N PRO A 20 19.51 17.67 -8.85
CA PRO A 20 19.47 17.79 -7.39
C PRO A 20 19.81 16.45 -6.74
N GLU A 21 20.74 16.45 -5.79
CA GLU A 21 21.00 15.29 -4.95
C GLU A 21 19.82 15.12 -3.99
N GLY A 22 18.99 14.13 -4.22
CA GLY A 22 17.89 13.75 -3.35
C GLY A 22 16.80 13.00 -4.11
N GLU A 23 16.25 11.99 -3.48
CA GLU A 23 15.07 11.26 -3.94
C GLU A 23 13.82 11.99 -3.47
N TRP A 24 12.78 12.04 -4.30
CA TRP A 24 11.49 12.57 -3.88
C TRP A 24 10.86 11.70 -2.80
N GLU A 25 10.10 12.31 -1.90
CA GLU A 25 9.30 11.52 -0.96
C GLU A 25 8.38 10.55 -1.72
N LYS A 26 8.28 9.31 -1.24
CA LYS A 26 7.56 8.22 -1.90
C LYS A 26 6.13 8.61 -2.30
N ALA A 27 5.42 9.33 -1.42
CA ALA A 27 4.05 9.79 -1.72
C ALA A 27 4.01 10.73 -2.93
N MET A 28 5.01 11.61 -3.07
CA MET A 28 5.12 12.55 -4.18
C MET A 28 5.49 11.82 -5.48
N LEU A 29 6.42 10.86 -5.42
CA LEU A 29 6.78 10.03 -6.57
C LEU A 29 5.57 9.26 -7.11
N LEU A 30 4.83 8.59 -6.24
CA LEU A 30 3.62 7.84 -6.60
C LEU A 30 2.52 8.74 -7.16
N SER A 31 2.36 9.97 -6.62
CA SER A 31 1.42 10.95 -7.16
C SER A 31 1.78 11.35 -8.59
N TYR A 32 3.06 11.57 -8.88
CA TYR A 32 3.51 11.90 -10.24
C TYR A 32 3.42 10.71 -11.20
N GLU A 33 3.71 9.50 -10.75
CA GLU A 33 3.51 8.31 -11.58
C GLU A 33 2.05 8.17 -12.02
N ARG A 34 1.12 8.34 -11.09
CA ARG A 34 -0.30 8.29 -11.40
C ARG A 34 -0.75 9.43 -12.31
N GLU A 35 -0.29 10.66 -12.06
CA GLU A 35 -0.62 11.82 -12.88
C GLU A 35 -0.11 11.67 -14.31
N MET A 36 1.11 11.17 -14.49
CA MET A 36 1.76 11.09 -15.81
C MET A 36 1.45 9.77 -16.55
N LEU A 37 1.40 8.65 -15.84
CA LEU A 37 1.28 7.32 -16.43
C LEU A 37 -0.13 6.71 -16.25
N GLY A 38 -0.93 7.28 -15.35
CA GLY A 38 -2.26 6.76 -15.01
C GLY A 38 -2.24 5.50 -14.12
N LEU A 39 -1.06 5.06 -13.69
CA LEU A 39 -0.89 3.87 -12.85
C LEU A 39 0.35 4.02 -11.94
N TYR A 40 0.41 3.21 -10.90
CA TYR A 40 1.58 3.12 -10.02
C TYR A 40 2.57 2.10 -10.58
N VAL A 41 3.80 2.51 -10.85
CA VAL A 41 4.87 1.66 -11.44
C VAL A 41 5.87 1.22 -10.40
N SER A 42 6.32 2.16 -9.56
CA SER A 42 7.39 1.89 -8.60
C SER A 42 6.92 1.08 -7.40
N ASP A 43 5.68 1.33 -6.94
CA ASP A 43 5.12 0.64 -5.77
C ASP A 43 3.62 0.95 -5.62
N HIS A 44 2.87 0.11 -4.89
CA HIS A 44 1.48 0.41 -4.57
C HIS A 44 1.40 1.28 -3.30
N PRO A 45 0.55 2.34 -3.24
CA PRO A 45 0.46 3.21 -2.06
C PRO A 45 0.14 2.49 -0.75
N LEU A 46 -0.48 1.32 -0.83
CA LEU A 46 -0.82 0.50 0.34
C LEU A 46 0.33 -0.39 0.80
N LEU A 47 1.42 -0.52 0.03
CA LEU A 47 2.58 -1.31 0.46
C LEU A 47 3.31 -0.58 1.61
N GLY A 48 3.44 -1.30 2.71
CA GLY A 48 4.04 -0.79 3.95
C GLY A 48 3.02 -0.26 4.97
N VAL A 49 1.75 -0.11 4.60
CA VAL A 49 0.66 0.29 5.51
C VAL A 49 -0.39 -0.80 5.70
N GLU A 50 -0.15 -2.01 5.18
CA GLU A 50 -1.04 -3.16 5.27
C GLU A 50 -1.44 -3.49 6.71
N HIS A 51 -0.48 -3.33 7.64
CA HIS A 51 -0.71 -3.59 9.05
C HIS A 51 -1.71 -2.60 9.68
N VAL A 52 -1.73 -1.34 9.22
CA VAL A 52 -2.70 -0.33 9.67
C VAL A 52 -4.09 -0.70 9.17
N LEU A 53 -4.18 -1.10 7.90
CA LEU A 53 -5.44 -1.54 7.31
C LEU A 53 -5.95 -2.79 8.01
N ARG A 54 -5.14 -3.84 8.14
CA ARG A 54 -5.54 -5.10 8.81
C ARG A 54 -5.96 -4.91 10.27
N ALA A 55 -5.33 -3.98 11.00
CA ALA A 55 -5.72 -3.68 12.37
C ALA A 55 -7.08 -2.97 12.48
N GLY A 56 -7.49 -2.27 11.43
CA GLY A 56 -8.72 -1.47 11.39
C GLY A 56 -9.85 -2.06 10.57
N THR A 57 -9.63 -3.19 9.88
CA THR A 57 -10.63 -3.84 9.00
C THR A 57 -11.10 -5.16 9.56
N ASP A 58 -12.35 -5.52 9.24
CA ASP A 58 -12.93 -6.81 9.60
C ASP A 58 -12.57 -7.89 8.57
N MET A 59 -12.37 -7.50 7.29
CA MET A 59 -12.03 -8.38 6.17
C MET A 59 -11.43 -7.60 5.00
N SER A 60 -10.83 -8.29 4.03
CA SER A 60 -10.38 -7.71 2.76
C SER A 60 -11.55 -7.50 1.80
N ILE A 61 -11.32 -6.71 0.74
CA ILE A 61 -12.32 -6.50 -0.32
C ILE A 61 -12.59 -7.79 -1.09
N SER A 62 -11.55 -8.59 -1.33
CA SER A 62 -11.70 -9.90 -1.98
C SER A 62 -12.58 -10.84 -1.14
N GLU A 63 -12.30 -10.97 0.16
CA GLU A 63 -13.12 -11.78 1.07
C GLU A 63 -14.57 -11.31 1.10
N LEU A 64 -14.81 -9.98 1.06
CA LEU A 64 -16.16 -9.42 1.04
C LEU A 64 -16.92 -9.77 -0.24
N LEU A 65 -16.23 -9.77 -1.39
CA LEU A 65 -16.82 -10.04 -2.71
C LEU A 65 -17.11 -11.54 -2.89
N ASP A 66 -16.21 -12.42 -2.42
CA ASP A 66 -16.33 -13.87 -2.61
C ASP A 66 -17.48 -14.44 -1.77
N ASP A 67 -17.30 -14.56 -0.47
CA ASP A 67 -18.29 -15.22 0.40
C ASP A 67 -18.37 -14.62 1.82
N GLY A 68 -17.47 -13.72 2.17
CA GLY A 68 -17.33 -13.18 3.54
C GLY A 68 -18.44 -12.20 3.96
N GLY A 69 -19.20 -11.65 3.00
CA GLY A 69 -20.24 -10.67 3.29
C GLY A 69 -21.64 -11.28 3.35
N HIS A 70 -22.28 -11.29 4.51
CA HIS A 70 -23.69 -11.62 4.63
C HIS A 70 -24.56 -10.39 4.34
N HIS A 71 -25.74 -10.64 3.75
CA HIS A 71 -26.73 -9.58 3.53
C HIS A 71 -27.07 -8.86 4.85
N ASP A 72 -27.12 -7.52 4.83
CA ASP A 72 -27.38 -6.65 5.98
C ASP A 72 -26.28 -6.59 7.05
N GLN A 73 -25.14 -7.25 6.83
CA GLN A 73 -24.00 -7.19 7.74
C GLN A 73 -23.33 -5.80 7.67
N ILE A 74 -22.87 -5.32 8.82
CA ILE A 74 -22.03 -4.13 8.91
C ILE A 74 -20.60 -4.56 9.11
N VAL A 75 -19.73 -4.17 8.17
CA VAL A 75 -18.30 -4.48 8.18
C VAL A 75 -17.46 -3.24 7.92
N THR A 76 -16.22 -3.26 8.37
CA THR A 76 -15.23 -2.24 8.09
C THR A 76 -14.25 -2.78 7.05
N ILE A 77 -14.12 -2.09 5.94
CA ILE A 77 -13.11 -2.33 4.91
C ILE A 77 -12.13 -1.16 4.87
N GLY A 78 -10.94 -1.40 4.35
CA GLY A 78 -9.92 -0.36 4.22
C GLY A 78 -9.24 -0.42 2.87
N GLY A 79 -8.82 0.73 2.37
CA GLY A 79 -8.13 0.80 1.09
C GLY A 79 -7.84 2.23 0.66
N LEU A 80 -7.35 2.33 -0.56
CA LEU A 80 -7.07 3.56 -1.28
C LEU A 80 -8.33 4.01 -2.04
N ILE A 81 -8.70 5.27 -1.96
CA ILE A 81 -9.73 5.85 -2.83
C ILE A 81 -9.10 6.08 -4.21
N THR A 82 -9.56 5.35 -5.22
CA THR A 82 -9.05 5.46 -6.59
C THR A 82 -9.94 6.32 -7.48
N SER A 83 -11.23 6.48 -7.14
CA SER A 83 -12.17 7.30 -7.90
C SER A 83 -13.29 7.83 -7.03
N VAL A 84 -13.75 9.07 -7.31
CA VAL A 84 -14.88 9.70 -6.64
C VAL A 84 -15.84 10.29 -7.67
N THR A 85 -16.92 9.59 -7.96
CA THR A 85 -17.99 10.06 -8.86
C THR A 85 -19.12 10.70 -8.06
N ARG A 86 -19.23 12.02 -8.12
CA ARG A 86 -20.28 12.80 -7.46
C ARG A 86 -21.54 12.85 -8.32
N LYS A 87 -22.69 12.62 -7.71
CA LYS A 87 -24.00 12.57 -8.36
C LYS A 87 -25.01 13.40 -7.57
N VAL A 88 -26.07 13.86 -8.27
CA VAL A 88 -27.17 14.60 -7.66
C VAL A 88 -28.48 13.88 -8.00
N THR A 89 -29.33 13.67 -7.02
CA THR A 89 -30.66 13.10 -7.22
C THR A 89 -31.60 14.11 -7.90
N ARG A 90 -32.74 13.65 -8.41
CA ARG A 90 -33.75 14.52 -9.00
C ARG A 90 -34.30 15.55 -7.98
N GLN A 91 -34.21 15.28 -6.68
CA GLN A 91 -34.63 16.15 -5.60
C GLN A 91 -33.52 17.10 -5.12
N GLY A 92 -32.35 17.14 -5.80
CA GLY A 92 -31.22 18.01 -5.48
C GLY A 92 -30.31 17.51 -4.37
N ALA A 93 -30.51 16.30 -3.85
CA ALA A 93 -29.65 15.73 -2.83
C ALA A 93 -28.35 15.16 -3.46
N SER A 94 -27.20 15.57 -2.95
CA SER A 94 -25.89 15.09 -3.42
C SER A 94 -25.54 13.74 -2.78
N TRP A 95 -24.88 12.88 -3.55
CA TRP A 95 -24.33 11.60 -3.12
C TRP A 95 -23.12 11.24 -3.97
N ALA A 96 -22.36 10.20 -3.59
CA ALA A 96 -21.18 9.79 -4.36
C ALA A 96 -21.08 8.27 -4.47
N VAL A 97 -20.48 7.83 -5.57
CA VAL A 97 -19.93 6.50 -5.74
C VAL A 97 -18.41 6.64 -5.60
N VAL A 98 -17.82 5.89 -4.70
CA VAL A 98 -16.40 5.94 -4.38
C VAL A 98 -15.82 4.56 -4.65
N THR A 99 -14.85 4.47 -5.55
CA THR A 99 -14.10 3.23 -5.77
C THR A 99 -12.97 3.16 -4.76
N ILE A 100 -12.91 2.05 -4.04
CA ILE A 100 -11.89 1.75 -3.03
C ILE A 100 -11.17 0.50 -3.48
N GLU A 101 -9.86 0.51 -3.37
CA GLU A 101 -8.99 -0.59 -3.75
C GLU A 101 -8.07 -0.95 -2.58
N ASP A 102 -7.98 -2.24 -2.26
CA ASP A 102 -6.96 -2.81 -1.40
C ASP A 102 -5.95 -3.61 -2.23
N LEU A 103 -5.10 -4.41 -1.61
CA LEU A 103 -4.11 -5.23 -2.33
C LEU A 103 -4.72 -6.46 -3.02
N GLU A 104 -5.98 -6.80 -2.73
CA GLU A 104 -6.63 -8.03 -3.16
C GLU A 104 -7.82 -7.79 -4.09
N GLY A 105 -8.39 -6.56 -4.10
CA GLY A 105 -9.52 -6.26 -4.95
C GLY A 105 -9.97 -4.79 -4.92
N SER A 106 -11.04 -4.50 -5.65
CA SER A 106 -11.65 -3.17 -5.68
C SER A 106 -13.18 -3.27 -5.52
N LEU A 107 -13.78 -2.26 -4.87
CA LEU A 107 -15.20 -2.20 -4.58
C LEU A 107 -15.74 -0.77 -4.71
N GLU A 108 -16.97 -0.64 -5.23
CA GLU A 108 -17.70 0.62 -5.23
C GLU A 108 -18.50 0.78 -3.92
N ALA A 109 -18.18 1.81 -3.13
CA ALA A 109 -18.91 2.21 -1.94
C ALA A 109 -19.86 3.36 -2.25
N LEU A 110 -21.12 3.21 -1.83
CA LEU A 110 -22.17 4.22 -2.03
C LEU A 110 -22.25 5.14 -0.81
N PHE A 111 -21.95 6.40 -1.00
CA PHE A 111 -22.10 7.45 0.01
C PHE A 111 -23.40 8.20 -0.24
N PHE A 112 -24.50 7.77 0.38
CA PHE A 112 -25.76 8.49 0.29
C PHE A 112 -25.73 9.83 1.00
N SER A 113 -26.69 10.70 0.73
CA SER A 113 -26.65 12.11 1.06
C SER A 113 -26.28 12.44 2.51
N ASN A 114 -26.75 11.66 3.48
CA ASN A 114 -26.43 11.88 4.89
C ASN A 114 -24.94 11.66 5.16
N THR A 115 -24.40 10.53 4.71
CA THR A 115 -22.97 10.19 4.85
C THR A 115 -22.11 11.09 3.95
N TYR A 116 -22.56 11.33 2.71
CA TYR A 116 -21.83 12.20 1.78
C TYR A 116 -21.61 13.60 2.35
N ASN A 117 -22.65 14.24 2.92
CA ASN A 117 -22.55 15.59 3.47
C ASN A 117 -21.53 15.70 4.62
N GLN A 118 -21.33 14.62 5.39
CA GLN A 118 -20.34 14.59 6.47
C GLN A 118 -18.91 14.54 5.95
N TYR A 119 -18.69 13.84 4.83
CA TYR A 119 -17.36 13.54 4.31
C TYR A 119 -17.03 14.20 2.97
N ALA A 120 -17.90 15.04 2.41
CA ALA A 120 -17.77 15.63 1.08
C ALA A 120 -16.40 16.30 0.83
N LEU A 121 -15.84 16.98 1.84
CA LEU A 121 -14.54 17.65 1.76
C LEU A 121 -13.34 16.69 1.89
N THR A 122 -13.55 15.52 2.49
CA THR A 122 -12.51 14.52 2.73
C THR A 122 -12.53 13.38 1.72
N LEU A 123 -13.61 13.27 0.92
CA LEU A 123 -13.73 12.34 -0.18
C LEU A 123 -12.91 12.84 -1.39
N THR A 124 -11.62 12.53 -1.37
CA THR A 124 -10.68 12.83 -2.45
C THR A 124 -9.92 11.57 -2.82
N GLU A 125 -9.51 11.49 -4.07
CA GLU A 125 -8.64 10.41 -4.55
C GLU A 125 -7.30 10.39 -3.82
N ASP A 126 -6.60 9.29 -3.88
CA ASP A 126 -5.30 9.02 -3.25
C ASP A 126 -5.29 9.06 -1.72
N ARG A 127 -6.45 8.97 -1.09
CA ARG A 127 -6.56 8.83 0.36
C ARG A 127 -6.72 7.38 0.79
N ILE A 128 -5.96 7.00 1.82
CA ILE A 128 -6.10 5.71 2.48
C ILE A 128 -7.13 5.88 3.60
N VAL A 129 -8.19 5.09 3.54
CA VAL A 129 -9.35 5.22 4.42
C VAL A 129 -9.80 3.86 4.97
N LEU A 130 -10.46 3.93 6.13
CA LEU A 130 -11.24 2.84 6.70
C LEU A 130 -12.71 3.24 6.57
N ILE A 131 -13.54 2.40 5.97
CA ILE A 131 -14.96 2.66 5.75
C ILE A 131 -15.78 1.57 6.40
N ARG A 132 -16.61 1.97 7.34
CA ARG A 132 -17.61 1.10 7.94
C ARG A 132 -18.90 1.24 7.16
N GLY A 133 -19.41 0.13 6.64
CA GLY A 133 -20.57 0.14 5.77
C GLY A 133 -21.43 -1.10 5.91
N ARG A 134 -22.59 -1.04 5.27
CA ARG A 134 -23.55 -2.15 5.22
C ARG A 134 -23.42 -2.86 3.88
N VAL A 135 -23.39 -4.17 3.94
CA VAL A 135 -23.35 -5.07 2.78
C VAL A 135 -24.77 -5.38 2.35
N ASP A 136 -25.14 -5.14 1.10
CA ASP A 136 -26.36 -5.62 0.45
C ASP A 136 -25.98 -6.61 -0.63
N LYS A 137 -26.05 -7.90 -0.33
CA LYS A 137 -25.73 -8.98 -1.26
C LYS A 137 -27.04 -9.47 -1.89
N ARG A 138 -27.18 -9.29 -3.20
CA ARG A 138 -28.33 -9.76 -3.99
C ARG A 138 -27.82 -10.56 -5.16
N GLU A 139 -28.16 -11.85 -5.18
CA GLU A 139 -27.72 -12.77 -6.22
C GLU A 139 -26.18 -12.70 -6.40
N ASP A 140 -25.69 -12.21 -7.54
CA ASP A 140 -24.27 -12.10 -7.86
C ASP A 140 -23.70 -10.68 -7.68
N GLN A 141 -24.45 -9.76 -7.04
CA GLN A 141 -24.00 -8.37 -6.85
C GLN A 141 -23.86 -8.02 -5.38
N VAL A 142 -22.67 -7.58 -5.02
CA VAL A 142 -22.37 -6.99 -3.71
C VAL A 142 -22.46 -5.47 -3.82
N ARG A 143 -23.33 -4.84 -3.03
CA ARG A 143 -23.39 -3.39 -2.87
C ARG A 143 -22.94 -3.04 -1.47
N PHE A 144 -22.07 -2.06 -1.37
CA PHE A 144 -21.57 -1.59 -0.10
C PHE A 144 -22.02 -0.15 0.15
N THR A 145 -22.81 0.05 1.20
CA THR A 145 -23.31 1.36 1.59
C THR A 145 -22.49 1.90 2.74
N ALA A 146 -21.75 2.97 2.52
CA ALA A 146 -20.92 3.61 3.53
C ALA A 146 -21.79 4.28 4.62
N LEU A 147 -21.46 4.03 5.87
CA LEU A 147 -22.08 4.62 7.06
C LEU A 147 -21.13 5.61 7.73
N GLU A 148 -19.87 5.22 7.89
CA GLU A 148 -18.80 6.02 8.51
C GLU A 148 -17.52 5.87 7.70
N MET A 149 -16.68 6.91 7.70
CA MET A 149 -15.36 6.90 7.10
C MET A 149 -14.35 7.55 8.05
N LYS A 150 -13.16 6.97 8.14
CA LYS A 150 -12.00 7.52 8.86
C LYS A 150 -10.79 7.50 7.95
N SER A 151 -9.96 8.54 7.98
CA SER A 151 -8.64 8.46 7.36
C SER A 151 -7.80 7.44 8.14
N ALA A 152 -7.15 6.54 7.43
CA ALA A 152 -6.19 5.66 8.07
C ALA A 152 -4.98 6.50 8.53
N ASP A 153 -4.56 6.34 9.76
CA ASP A 153 -3.36 7.00 10.26
C ASP A 153 -2.13 6.22 9.79
N VAL A 154 -1.70 6.51 8.57
CA VAL A 154 -0.53 5.89 7.93
C VAL A 154 0.79 6.43 8.48
N SER A 155 0.76 7.49 9.28
CA SER A 155 1.93 8.04 9.96
C SER A 155 2.27 7.30 11.25
N ALA A 156 1.34 6.49 11.75
CA ALA A 156 1.60 5.63 12.89
C ALA A 156 2.67 4.59 12.47
N ALA A 157 3.89 4.77 12.97
CA ALA A 157 4.90 3.74 12.85
C ALA A 157 4.32 2.41 13.36
N PRO A 158 4.55 1.30 12.66
CA PRO A 158 3.99 0.00 13.06
C PRO A 158 4.28 -0.24 14.54
N THR A 159 3.22 -0.36 15.36
CA THR A 159 3.35 -0.65 16.79
C THR A 159 3.70 -2.12 16.94
N GLY A 160 4.91 -2.40 17.40
CA GLY A 160 5.40 -3.76 17.59
C GLY A 160 6.70 -4.06 16.85
N PRO A 161 7.32 -5.19 17.13
CA PRO A 161 8.56 -5.58 16.47
C PRO A 161 8.32 -5.87 14.98
N LEU A 162 9.34 -5.63 14.14
CA LEU A 162 9.36 -6.20 12.79
C LEU A 162 9.60 -7.70 12.91
N VAL A 163 8.69 -8.51 12.38
CA VAL A 163 8.83 -9.96 12.39
C VAL A 163 9.36 -10.42 11.04
N ILE A 164 10.53 -11.04 11.05
CA ILE A 164 11.14 -11.67 9.89
C ILE A 164 10.95 -13.19 10.05
N THR A 165 10.26 -13.82 9.14
CA THR A 165 10.05 -15.28 9.14
C THR A 165 10.92 -15.93 8.09
N LEU A 166 11.71 -16.92 8.50
CA LEU A 166 12.66 -17.63 7.65
C LEU A 166 12.62 -19.14 7.95
N PRO A 167 12.46 -20.00 6.92
CA PRO A 167 12.66 -21.43 7.08
C PRO A 167 14.11 -21.72 7.49
N ILE A 168 14.31 -22.63 8.46
CA ILE A 168 15.66 -22.89 9.01
C ILE A 168 16.68 -23.36 7.95
N ASN A 169 16.21 -24.06 6.92
CA ASN A 169 17.04 -24.51 5.79
C ASN A 169 17.57 -23.36 4.92
N GLN A 170 16.95 -22.18 4.96
CA GLN A 170 17.39 -20.96 4.28
C GLN A 170 18.30 -20.09 5.18
N CYS A 171 18.39 -20.39 6.47
CA CYS A 171 19.20 -19.67 7.44
C CYS A 171 20.69 -20.04 7.29
N THR A 172 21.30 -19.70 6.14
CA THR A 172 22.70 -19.95 5.84
C THR A 172 23.57 -18.74 6.24
N PRO A 173 24.88 -18.93 6.56
CA PRO A 173 25.75 -17.81 6.92
C PRO A 173 25.71 -16.63 5.95
N PRO A 174 25.77 -16.80 4.62
CA PRO A 174 25.70 -15.68 3.67
C PRO A 174 24.38 -14.90 3.76
N VAL A 175 23.25 -15.60 3.93
CA VAL A 175 21.92 -14.98 4.05
C VAL A 175 21.82 -14.19 5.36
N VAL A 176 22.31 -14.75 6.46
CA VAL A 176 22.33 -14.09 7.77
C VAL A 176 23.21 -12.84 7.75
N ASP A 177 24.39 -12.92 7.13
CA ASP A 177 25.30 -11.77 7.05
C ASP A 177 24.69 -10.65 6.18
N ARG A 178 24.08 -10.99 5.07
CA ARG A 178 23.40 -10.00 4.21
C ARG A 178 22.21 -9.37 4.90
N MET A 179 21.39 -10.17 5.60
CA MET A 179 20.28 -9.65 6.42
C MET A 179 20.77 -8.68 7.49
N LYS A 180 21.87 -9.01 8.21
CA LYS A 180 22.47 -8.12 9.21
C LYS A 180 22.96 -6.80 8.59
N GLU A 181 23.54 -6.84 7.42
CA GLU A 181 24.01 -5.66 6.69
C GLU A 181 22.84 -4.74 6.36
N ILE A 182 21.75 -5.29 5.81
CA ILE A 182 20.52 -4.54 5.51
C ILE A 182 19.91 -3.93 6.79
N LEU A 183 19.77 -4.71 7.86
CA LEU A 183 19.22 -4.17 9.11
C LEU A 183 20.09 -3.04 9.69
N ARG A 184 21.40 -3.11 9.56
CA ARG A 184 22.33 -2.06 10.01
C ARG A 184 22.27 -0.81 9.14
N SER A 185 21.94 -0.91 7.87
CA SER A 185 21.80 0.25 6.98
C SER A 185 20.53 1.06 7.24
N HIS A 186 19.58 0.52 8.04
CA HIS A 186 18.32 1.19 8.41
C HIS A 186 18.17 1.36 9.93
N PRO A 187 19.08 2.10 10.59
CA PRO A 187 19.04 2.23 12.06
C PRO A 187 17.79 2.97 12.52
N GLY A 188 17.22 2.57 13.67
CA GLY A 188 16.01 3.17 14.20
C GLY A 188 15.69 2.78 15.64
N LYS A 189 14.39 2.69 15.95
CA LYS A 189 13.86 2.42 17.29
C LYS A 189 12.97 1.18 17.37
N ARG A 190 12.62 0.58 16.24
CA ARG A 190 11.75 -0.59 16.17
C ARG A 190 12.54 -1.86 16.42
N GLU A 191 12.03 -2.73 17.29
CA GLU A 191 12.61 -4.05 17.56
C GLU A 191 12.44 -4.98 16.36
N VAL A 192 13.34 -5.95 16.22
CA VAL A 192 13.29 -6.98 15.17
C VAL A 192 13.22 -8.35 15.83
N HIS A 193 12.22 -9.14 15.47
CA HIS A 193 12.07 -10.54 15.85
C HIS A 193 12.29 -11.43 14.65
N LEU A 194 13.18 -12.40 14.78
CA LEU A 194 13.43 -13.43 13.78
C LEU A 194 12.69 -14.71 14.18
N HIS A 195 11.79 -15.14 13.33
CA HIS A 195 11.06 -16.39 13.46
C HIS A 195 11.68 -17.43 12.54
N LEU A 196 12.27 -18.48 13.11
CA LEU A 196 12.81 -19.61 12.38
C LEU A 196 11.80 -20.73 12.41
N ASP A 197 11.32 -21.13 11.25
CA ASP A 197 10.35 -22.22 11.10
C ASP A 197 11.08 -23.52 10.72
N GLU A 198 10.92 -24.57 11.53
CA GLU A 198 11.46 -25.91 11.31
C GLU A 198 10.40 -26.97 11.61
N ASN A 199 9.98 -27.73 10.58
CA ASN A 199 9.05 -28.87 10.73
C ASN A 199 7.79 -28.58 11.57
N GLY A 200 7.22 -27.37 11.44
CA GLY A 200 6.04 -26.94 12.20
C GLY A 200 6.35 -26.40 13.60
N MET A 201 7.60 -26.38 14.01
CA MET A 201 8.05 -25.67 15.21
C MET A 201 8.61 -24.29 14.83
N ARG A 202 8.30 -23.30 15.66
CA ARG A 202 8.77 -21.93 15.48
C ARG A 202 9.68 -21.52 16.63
N THR A 203 10.91 -21.16 16.29
CA THR A 203 11.84 -20.54 17.24
C THR A 203 11.83 -19.03 17.04
N VAL A 204 11.58 -18.27 18.10
CA VAL A 204 11.55 -16.80 18.08
C VAL A 204 12.80 -16.26 18.73
N MET A 205 13.54 -15.40 18.01
CA MET A 205 14.73 -14.71 18.51
C MET A 205 14.54 -13.20 18.36
N LYS A 206 14.78 -12.47 19.47
CA LYS A 206 14.87 -11.02 19.42
C LYS A 206 16.29 -10.63 18.99
N LEU A 207 16.38 -9.80 17.93
CA LEU A 207 17.66 -9.27 17.48
C LEU A 207 18.01 -8.00 18.26
N GLU A 208 19.31 -7.79 18.51
CA GLU A 208 19.80 -6.59 19.22
C GLU A 208 19.71 -5.32 18.36
N THR A 209 19.61 -5.47 17.04
CA THR A 209 19.55 -4.35 16.10
C THR A 209 18.16 -3.73 16.11
N LEU A 210 18.10 -2.42 16.37
CA LEU A 210 16.88 -1.62 16.24
C LEU A 210 16.86 -0.95 14.86
N ILE A 211 15.70 -0.93 14.21
CA ILE A 211 15.54 -0.47 12.82
C ILE A 211 14.50 0.64 12.69
N THR A 212 14.58 1.39 11.59
CA THR A 212 13.47 2.22 11.09
C THR A 212 12.73 1.44 10.01
N SER A 213 11.42 1.28 10.19
CA SER A 213 10.58 0.67 9.15
C SER A 213 10.50 1.62 7.97
N SER A 214 10.97 1.15 6.82
CA SER A 214 10.88 1.87 5.56
C SER A 214 10.51 0.90 4.44
N PRO A 215 9.88 1.37 3.38
CA PRO A 215 9.61 0.55 2.19
C PRO A 215 10.88 -0.04 1.58
N SER A 216 11.99 0.72 1.59
CA SER A 216 13.28 0.25 1.11
C SER A 216 13.79 -0.94 1.94
N LEU A 217 13.72 -0.87 3.28
CA LEU A 217 14.06 -2.00 4.15
C LEU A 217 13.22 -3.24 3.80
N SER A 218 11.93 -3.07 3.60
CA SER A 218 11.02 -4.17 3.25
C SER A 218 11.35 -4.77 1.90
N ALA A 219 11.66 -3.94 0.89
CA ALA A 219 12.08 -4.38 -0.43
C ALA A 219 13.41 -5.15 -0.39
N ASP A 220 14.40 -4.61 0.32
CA ASP A 220 15.72 -5.23 0.47
C ASP A 220 15.63 -6.59 1.17
N LEU A 221 14.85 -6.70 2.24
CA LEU A 221 14.63 -7.98 2.93
C LEU A 221 13.87 -8.98 2.04
N LYS A 222 12.82 -8.56 1.36
CA LYS A 222 12.07 -9.43 0.44
C LYS A 222 12.92 -9.92 -0.73
N SER A 223 13.88 -9.13 -1.20
CA SER A 223 14.77 -9.51 -2.30
C SER A 223 15.69 -10.68 -1.96
N ILE A 224 16.10 -10.81 -0.69
CA ILE A 224 17.01 -11.87 -0.24
C ILE A 224 16.29 -13.04 0.44
N LEU A 225 15.21 -12.77 1.15
CA LEU A 225 14.51 -13.76 1.98
C LEU A 225 13.21 -14.28 1.33
N GLY A 226 12.78 -13.65 0.23
CA GLY A 226 11.53 -13.97 -0.46
C GLY A 226 10.35 -13.10 -0.04
N PRO A 227 9.27 -13.08 -0.84
CA PRO A 227 8.16 -12.14 -0.69
C PRO A 227 7.39 -12.28 0.64
N ASN A 228 7.36 -13.49 1.21
CA ASN A 228 6.59 -13.81 2.41
C ASN A 228 7.41 -13.75 3.71
N CYS A 229 8.61 -13.16 3.68
CA CYS A 229 9.52 -13.14 4.83
C CYS A 229 9.11 -12.18 5.94
N LEU A 230 8.23 -11.22 5.69
CA LEU A 230 7.82 -10.20 6.65
C LEU A 230 6.39 -10.44 7.11
N GLN A 231 6.19 -10.37 8.44
CA GLN A 231 4.88 -10.38 9.10
C GLN A 231 4.79 -9.14 10.00
N GLY A 232 3.71 -8.38 9.87
CA GLY A 232 3.44 -7.24 10.75
C GLY A 232 2.88 -6.06 10.07
#